data_3f332970747da3082b026cb602c60447
#
_entry.id   3f332970747da3082b026cb602c60447
#
_cell.length_a   1.000
_cell.length_b   1.000
_cell.length_c   1.000
_cell.angle_alpha   90.00
_cell.angle_beta   90.00
_cell.angle_gamma   90.00
#
_symmetry.space_group_name_H-M   'P 1'
#
loop_
_entity.id
_entity.type
_entity.pdbx_description
1 polymer ?
#
loop_
_entity_poly.entity_id
_entity_poly.type
_entity_poly.pdbx_seq_one_letter_code
_entity_poly.pdbx_strand_id
1 'polypeptide(L)'
;MKLRGNCPAKVDEKGRLKIPAVFLEELKVYGNQFYITSMTGESARIYPMRVWSEIEDKLAALPSQNQAKRKFLMRTSYYGQTVELDGQGRVLVPAVLRESAQMKGDVDVFGNLDYLEVMNHTRVVDSLKNEPYTSEDDKALEDLGI
;
A
#
# COMPACT_ATOMS: atom_id res chain seq x y z
N MET A 1 5.44 14.87 -0.55
CA MET A 1 5.38 13.80 -1.57
C MET A 1 3.93 13.62 -1.99
N LYS A 2 3.69 13.53 -3.28
CA LYS A 2 2.33 13.35 -3.81
C LYS A 2 2.34 12.32 -4.93
N LEU A 3 2.38 11.05 -4.56
CA LEU A 3 2.28 9.93 -5.49
C LEU A 3 0.86 9.87 -6.05
N ARG A 4 0.74 9.69 -7.36
CA ARG A 4 -0.56 9.65 -8.04
C ARG A 4 -0.51 8.79 -9.29
N GLY A 5 -1.69 8.31 -9.70
CA GLY A 5 -1.84 7.55 -10.93
C GLY A 5 -1.71 6.06 -10.74
N ASN A 6 -1.92 5.33 -11.82
CA ASN A 6 -1.85 3.88 -11.88
C ASN A 6 -0.78 3.43 -12.87
N CYS A 7 0.06 2.51 -12.45
CA CYS A 7 1.02 1.85 -13.33
C CYS A 7 0.84 0.34 -13.24
N PRO A 8 0.55 -0.34 -14.36
CA PRO A 8 0.59 -1.80 -14.40
C PRO A 8 2.00 -2.31 -14.10
N ALA A 9 2.07 -3.43 -13.39
CA ALA A 9 3.33 -4.06 -13.04
C ALA A 9 3.15 -5.56 -12.90
N LYS A 10 4.21 -6.28 -12.57
CA LYS A 10 4.17 -7.72 -12.35
C LYS A 10 4.90 -8.09 -11.08
N VAL A 11 4.34 -9.07 -10.38
CA VAL A 11 5.03 -9.75 -9.27
C VAL A 11 5.58 -11.05 -9.84
N ASP A 12 6.88 -11.26 -9.72
CA ASP A 12 7.54 -12.45 -10.27
C ASP A 12 7.29 -13.69 -9.39
N GLU A 13 7.76 -14.84 -9.84
CA GLU A 13 7.55 -16.12 -9.15
C GLU A 13 8.17 -16.16 -7.76
N LYS A 14 9.19 -15.33 -7.53
CA LYS A 14 9.84 -15.22 -6.23
C LYS A 14 9.20 -14.18 -5.32
N GLY A 15 8.14 -13.54 -5.78
CA GLY A 15 7.41 -12.55 -5.00
C GLY A 15 7.99 -11.15 -5.05
N ARG A 16 8.83 -10.85 -6.02
CA ARG A 16 9.43 -9.52 -6.16
C ARG A 16 8.60 -8.67 -7.09
N LEU A 17 8.36 -7.43 -6.66
CA LEU A 17 7.67 -6.41 -7.42
C LEU A 17 8.68 -5.35 -7.84
N LYS A 18 8.79 -5.10 -9.13
CA LYS A 18 9.56 -3.95 -9.61
C LYS A 18 8.72 -2.70 -9.46
N ILE A 19 9.22 -1.74 -8.70
CA ILE A 19 8.53 -0.46 -8.53
C ILE A 19 8.59 0.31 -9.85
N PRO A 20 7.44 0.77 -10.37
CA PRO A 20 7.44 1.56 -11.60
C PRO A 20 8.34 2.79 -11.49
N ALA A 21 9.09 3.07 -12.56
CA ALA A 21 10.08 4.14 -12.56
C ALA A 21 9.51 5.51 -12.17
N VAL A 22 8.27 5.78 -12.56
CA VAL A 22 7.61 7.06 -12.26
C VAL A 22 7.46 7.26 -10.75
N PHE A 23 7.24 6.19 -9.99
CA PHE A 23 7.14 6.28 -8.53
C PHE A 23 8.51 6.19 -7.87
N LEU A 24 9.42 5.42 -8.45
CA LEU A 24 10.73 5.19 -7.88
C LEU A 24 11.53 6.47 -7.73
N GLU A 25 11.44 7.37 -8.68
CA GLU A 25 12.09 8.67 -8.67
C GLU A 25 11.71 9.48 -7.42
N GLU A 26 10.41 9.55 -7.11
CA GLU A 26 9.95 10.26 -5.92
C GLU A 26 10.30 9.53 -4.64
N LEU A 27 10.18 8.20 -4.63
CA LEU A 27 10.41 7.41 -3.44
C LEU A 27 11.87 7.42 -2.98
N LYS A 28 12.82 7.49 -3.91
CA LYS A 28 14.25 7.50 -3.59
C LYS A 28 14.67 8.65 -2.67
N VAL A 29 13.94 9.75 -2.71
CA VAL A 29 14.20 10.91 -1.83
C VAL A 29 14.00 10.53 -0.37
N TYR A 30 13.16 9.53 -0.09
CA TYR A 30 12.82 9.08 1.27
C TYR A 30 13.66 7.90 1.74
N GLY A 31 14.62 7.42 0.93
CA GLY A 31 15.51 6.33 1.28
C GLY A 31 15.15 5.01 0.61
N ASN A 32 15.83 3.94 1.04
CA ASN A 32 15.71 2.60 0.42
C ASN A 32 14.86 1.62 1.24
N GLN A 33 14.41 2.01 2.42
CA GLN A 33 13.63 1.13 3.29
C GLN A 33 12.15 1.43 3.18
N PHE A 34 11.36 0.37 3.13
CA PHE A 34 9.92 0.45 3.02
C PHE A 34 9.28 -0.50 4.02
N TYR A 35 8.08 -0.16 4.47
CA TYR A 35 7.23 -1.09 5.19
C TYR A 35 6.12 -1.51 4.25
N ILE A 36 6.06 -2.81 3.92
CA ILE A 36 4.98 -3.37 3.13
C ILE A 36 4.00 -4.03 4.07
N THR A 37 2.73 -3.68 3.98
CA THR A 37 1.71 -4.18 4.88
C THR A 37 0.32 -4.16 4.24
N SER A 38 -0.68 -4.53 5.02
CA SER A 38 -2.09 -4.50 4.63
C SER A 38 -2.96 -4.45 5.86
N MET A 39 -4.12 -3.82 5.76
CA MET A 39 -5.15 -3.83 6.80
C MET A 39 -6.12 -4.99 6.61
N THR A 40 -6.42 -5.32 5.35
CA THR A 40 -7.46 -6.31 5.00
C THR A 40 -6.91 -7.63 4.47
N GLY A 41 -5.66 -7.63 4.00
CA GLY A 41 -5.09 -8.77 3.29
C GLY A 41 -5.51 -8.86 1.83
N GLU A 42 -6.26 -7.89 1.31
CA GLU A 42 -6.75 -7.89 -0.07
C GLU A 42 -5.87 -7.10 -1.02
N SER A 43 -5.09 -6.17 -0.49
CA SER A 43 -4.13 -5.38 -1.25
C SER A 43 -2.89 -5.12 -0.40
N ALA A 44 -1.80 -4.72 -1.03
CA ALA A 44 -0.57 -4.36 -0.33
C ALA A 44 -0.41 -2.85 -0.33
N ARG A 45 0.06 -2.30 0.79
CA ARG A 45 0.50 -0.92 0.87
C ARG A 45 2.00 -0.89 1.04
N ILE A 46 2.66 -0.04 0.30
CA ILE A 46 4.10 0.15 0.37
C ILE A 46 4.36 1.56 0.87
N TYR A 47 4.81 1.66 2.11
CA TYR A 47 5.13 2.94 2.74
C TYR A 47 6.63 3.16 2.76
N PRO A 48 7.12 4.34 2.37
CA PRO A 48 8.47 4.72 2.78
C PRO A 48 8.58 4.59 4.30
N MET A 49 9.69 4.07 4.80
CA MET A 49 9.82 3.86 6.25
C MET A 49 9.61 5.16 7.05
N ARG A 50 10.02 6.27 6.49
CA ARG A 50 9.82 7.59 7.11
C ARG A 50 8.32 7.88 7.33
N VAL A 51 7.48 7.59 6.32
CA VAL A 51 6.03 7.78 6.43
C VAL A 51 5.44 6.80 7.44
N TRP A 52 5.86 5.54 7.40
CA TRP A 52 5.37 4.53 8.33
C TRP A 52 5.73 4.88 9.78
N SER A 53 6.94 5.36 10.02
CA SER A 53 7.36 5.80 11.35
C SER A 53 6.48 6.91 11.92
N GLU A 54 6.02 7.83 11.08
CA GLU A 54 5.11 8.89 11.51
C GLU A 54 3.75 8.32 11.94
N ILE A 55 3.27 7.27 11.24
CA ILE A 55 2.05 6.57 11.64
C ILE A 55 2.25 5.87 12.98
N GLU A 56 3.39 5.22 13.15
CA GLU A 56 3.74 4.55 14.40
C GLU A 56 3.79 5.53 15.58
N ASP A 57 4.34 6.71 15.37
CA ASP A 57 4.40 7.75 16.40
C ASP A 57 3.00 8.17 16.83
N LYS A 58 2.08 8.32 15.90
CA LYS A 58 0.68 8.65 16.18
C LYS A 58 -0.01 7.54 16.97
N LEU A 59 0.24 6.29 16.58
CA LEU A 59 -0.31 5.13 17.29
C LEU A 59 0.25 5.01 18.71
N ALA A 60 1.54 5.30 18.88
CA ALA A 60 2.20 5.24 20.17
C ALA A 60 1.59 6.21 21.19
N ALA A 61 1.01 7.32 20.73
CA ALA A 61 0.35 8.30 21.57
C ALA A 61 -1.01 7.82 22.11
N LEU A 62 -1.58 6.77 21.56
CA LEU A 62 -2.85 6.19 22.00
C LEU A 62 -2.64 5.19 23.14
N PRO A 63 -3.60 5.07 24.08
CA PRO A 63 -3.52 4.05 25.13
C PRO A 63 -3.47 2.63 24.56
N SER A 64 -2.79 1.72 25.26
CA SER A 64 -2.68 0.32 24.83
C SER A 64 -4.03 -0.41 24.81
N GLN A 65 -5.02 0.07 25.55
CA GLN A 65 -6.37 -0.49 25.58
C GLN A 65 -7.24 -0.06 24.40
N ASN A 66 -6.78 0.90 23.60
CA ASN A 66 -7.54 1.36 22.45
C ASN A 66 -7.72 0.21 21.46
N GLN A 67 -8.97 -0.19 21.21
CA GLN A 67 -9.26 -1.37 20.38
C GLN A 67 -8.91 -1.16 18.90
N ALA A 68 -9.13 0.04 18.39
CA ALA A 68 -8.78 0.34 17.00
C ALA A 68 -7.27 0.26 16.79
N LYS A 69 -6.49 0.76 17.74
CA LYS A 69 -5.02 0.63 17.73
C LYS A 69 -4.60 -0.83 17.73
N ARG A 70 -5.20 -1.64 18.61
CA ARG A 70 -4.86 -3.07 18.70
C ARG A 70 -5.16 -3.81 17.39
N LYS A 71 -6.33 -3.57 16.80
CA LYS A 71 -6.72 -4.21 15.53
C LYS A 71 -5.79 -3.76 14.40
N PHE A 72 -5.49 -2.48 14.34
CA PHE A 72 -4.61 -1.92 13.32
C PHE A 72 -3.22 -2.55 13.40
N LEU A 73 -2.62 -2.59 14.60
CA LEU A 73 -1.28 -3.15 14.79
C LEU A 73 -1.25 -4.65 14.54
N MET A 74 -2.30 -5.39 14.93
CA MET A 74 -2.36 -6.82 14.68
C MET A 74 -2.33 -7.12 13.18
N ARG A 75 -3.15 -6.42 12.40
CA ARG A 75 -3.25 -6.64 10.96
C ARG A 75 -1.99 -6.17 10.24
N THR A 76 -1.51 -4.99 10.55
CA THR A 76 -0.33 -4.45 9.88
C THR A 76 0.96 -5.17 10.26
N SER A 77 1.00 -5.83 11.41
CA SER A 77 2.11 -6.72 11.79
C SER A 77 1.99 -8.08 11.13
N TYR A 78 0.78 -8.65 11.08
CA TYR A 78 0.57 -9.97 10.48
C TYR A 78 0.97 -9.99 9.00
N TYR A 79 0.59 -8.97 8.25
CA TYR A 79 0.90 -8.85 6.83
C TYR A 79 2.20 -8.10 6.56
N GLY A 80 2.80 -7.52 7.58
CA GLY A 80 3.84 -6.53 7.41
C GLY A 80 5.26 -7.05 7.46
N GLN A 81 6.13 -6.35 6.74
CA GLN A 81 7.57 -6.59 6.81
C GLN A 81 8.32 -5.35 6.33
N THR A 82 9.41 -5.05 7.04
CA THR A 82 10.37 -4.05 6.57
C THR A 82 11.18 -4.68 5.44
N VAL A 83 11.27 -3.98 4.32
CA VAL A 83 12.01 -4.46 3.15
C VAL A 83 12.93 -3.36 2.63
N GLU A 84 13.96 -3.76 1.92
CA GLU A 84 14.85 -2.85 1.23
C GLU A 84 14.67 -2.96 -0.27
N LEU A 85 14.79 -1.81 -0.94
CA LEU A 85 14.82 -1.76 -2.39
C LEU A 85 16.12 -2.41 -2.86
N ASP A 86 16.04 -3.37 -3.78
CA ASP A 86 17.23 -4.00 -4.35
C ASP A 86 17.85 -3.11 -5.45
N GLY A 87 19.00 -3.54 -5.96
CA GLY A 87 19.73 -2.78 -6.99
C GLY A 87 19.01 -2.66 -8.33
N GLN A 88 17.92 -3.40 -8.52
CA GLN A 88 17.11 -3.37 -9.73
C GLN A 88 15.76 -2.67 -9.52
N GLY A 89 15.58 -2.02 -8.38
CA GLY A 89 14.35 -1.30 -8.08
C GLY A 89 13.19 -2.20 -7.67
N ARG A 90 13.48 -3.37 -7.09
CA ARG A 90 12.46 -4.35 -6.69
C ARG A 90 12.36 -4.45 -5.18
N VAL A 91 11.17 -4.78 -4.69
CA VAL A 91 10.91 -5.10 -3.29
C VAL A 91 10.29 -6.49 -3.19
N LEU A 92 10.59 -7.21 -2.11
CA LEU A 92 10.01 -8.52 -1.86
C LEU A 92 8.70 -8.34 -1.08
N VAL A 93 7.60 -8.79 -1.68
CA VAL A 93 6.29 -8.77 -1.00
C VAL A 93 6.24 -9.93 -0.01
N PRO A 94 5.84 -9.71 1.25
CA PRO A 94 5.77 -10.79 2.24
C PRO A 94 4.90 -11.96 1.76
N ALA A 95 5.36 -13.19 2.02
CA ALA A 95 4.71 -14.39 1.51
C ALA A 95 3.25 -14.53 1.96
N VAL A 96 2.96 -14.20 3.22
CA VAL A 96 1.59 -14.22 3.76
C VAL A 96 0.68 -13.28 2.98
N LEU A 97 1.18 -12.08 2.69
CA LEU A 97 0.42 -11.07 1.95
C LEU A 97 0.27 -11.46 0.48
N ARG A 98 1.31 -12.03 -0.13
CA ARG A 98 1.22 -12.50 -1.52
C ARG A 98 0.12 -13.51 -1.71
N GLU A 99 -0.01 -14.44 -0.78
CA GLU A 99 -1.04 -15.47 -0.83
C GLU A 99 -2.43 -14.87 -0.58
N SER A 100 -2.57 -14.10 0.48
CA SER A 100 -3.85 -13.49 0.86
C SER A 100 -4.40 -12.56 -0.22
N ALA A 101 -3.54 -11.73 -0.81
CA ALA A 101 -3.93 -10.73 -1.80
C ALA A 101 -3.80 -11.22 -3.25
N GLN A 102 -3.40 -12.48 -3.45
CA GLN A 102 -3.14 -13.04 -4.78
C GLN A 102 -2.18 -12.16 -5.59
N MET A 103 -1.09 -11.77 -4.95
CA MET A 103 -0.05 -10.93 -5.53
C MET A 103 0.92 -11.76 -6.37
N LYS A 104 0.45 -12.19 -7.52
CA LYS A 104 1.26 -12.92 -8.49
C LYS A 104 0.82 -12.52 -9.90
N GLY A 105 1.78 -12.39 -10.82
CA GLY A 105 1.48 -11.95 -12.18
C GLY A 105 1.08 -10.48 -12.21
N ASP A 106 0.02 -10.18 -12.94
CA ASP A 106 -0.38 -8.80 -13.23
C ASP A 106 -1.02 -8.11 -12.02
N VAL A 107 -0.47 -6.96 -11.68
CA VAL A 107 -0.96 -6.10 -10.61
C VAL A 107 -1.04 -4.66 -11.11
N ASP A 108 -1.79 -3.84 -10.38
CA ASP A 108 -1.79 -2.39 -10.57
C ASP A 108 -1.14 -1.73 -9.36
N VAL A 109 -0.31 -0.74 -9.62
CA VAL A 109 0.35 0.05 -8.59
C VAL A 109 -0.22 1.45 -8.62
N PHE A 110 -0.90 1.82 -7.54
CA PHE A 110 -1.54 3.13 -7.41
C PHE A 110 -0.72 4.04 -6.52
N GLY A 111 -0.53 5.29 -6.96
CA GLY A 111 0.00 6.33 -6.09
C GLY A 111 -1.12 6.87 -5.20
N ASN A 112 -0.99 6.71 -3.90
CA ASN A 112 -1.97 7.17 -2.92
C ASN A 112 -1.34 8.24 -2.01
N LEU A 113 -0.87 9.31 -2.62
CA LEU A 113 -0.26 10.47 -1.98
C LEU A 113 1.09 10.14 -1.34
N ASP A 114 1.13 9.54 -0.18
CA ASP A 114 2.37 9.27 0.56
C ASP A 114 2.71 7.78 0.68
N TYR A 115 1.98 6.94 -0.03
CA TYR A 115 2.29 5.51 -0.12
C TYR A 115 1.81 4.95 -1.47
N LEU A 116 2.23 3.75 -1.79
CA LEU A 116 1.73 3.02 -2.95
C LEU A 116 0.76 1.93 -2.49
N GLU A 117 -0.30 1.74 -3.24
CA GLU A 117 -1.18 0.59 -3.06
C GLU A 117 -1.05 -0.34 -4.26
N VAL A 118 -0.87 -1.63 -4.00
CA VAL A 118 -0.70 -2.64 -5.05
C VAL A 118 -1.82 -3.65 -4.93
N MET A 119 -2.51 -3.90 -6.02
CA MET A 119 -3.65 -4.81 -6.04
C MET A 119 -3.59 -5.71 -7.28
N ASN A 120 -4.00 -6.96 -7.10
CA ASN A 120 -4.18 -7.89 -8.21
C ASN A 120 -5.08 -7.25 -9.27
N HIS A 121 -4.67 -7.31 -10.54
CA HIS A 121 -5.37 -6.60 -11.61
C HIS A 121 -6.85 -7.00 -11.74
N THR A 122 -7.16 -8.28 -11.64
CA THR A 122 -8.53 -8.75 -11.72
C THR A 122 -9.40 -8.17 -10.60
N ARG A 123 -8.85 -8.09 -9.39
CA ARG A 123 -9.54 -7.48 -8.24
C ARG A 123 -9.78 -5.98 -8.43
N VAL A 124 -8.85 -5.29 -9.07
CA VAL A 124 -9.05 -3.86 -9.40
C VAL A 124 -10.26 -3.69 -10.30
N VAL A 125 -10.33 -4.47 -11.37
CA VAL A 125 -11.45 -4.40 -12.32
C VAL A 125 -12.77 -4.71 -11.62
N ASP A 126 -12.79 -5.74 -10.77
CA ASP A 126 -13.99 -6.10 -10.01
C ASP A 126 -14.40 -4.99 -9.03
N SER A 127 -13.45 -4.37 -8.33
CA SER A 127 -13.73 -3.27 -7.41
C SER A 127 -14.32 -2.06 -8.12
N LEU A 128 -13.79 -1.73 -9.29
CA LEU A 128 -14.31 -0.60 -10.06
C LEU A 128 -15.77 -0.82 -10.50
N LYS A 129 -16.16 -2.08 -10.73
CA LYS A 129 -17.54 -2.42 -11.09
C LYS A 129 -18.46 -2.49 -9.89
N ASN A 130 -17.98 -3.09 -8.79
CA ASN A 130 -18.80 -3.43 -7.63
C ASN A 130 -18.89 -2.29 -6.60
N GLU A 131 -17.96 -1.35 -6.64
CA GLU A 131 -17.88 -0.22 -5.72
C GLU A 131 -17.85 1.10 -6.49
N PRO A 132 -18.96 1.45 -7.18
CA PRO A 132 -18.97 2.67 -7.99
C PRO A 132 -18.93 3.92 -7.13
N TYR A 133 -18.32 4.96 -7.68
CA TYR A 133 -18.33 6.28 -7.05
C TYR A 133 -19.75 6.85 -7.17
N THR A 134 -20.38 7.16 -6.04
CA THR A 134 -21.77 7.57 -5.97
C THR A 134 -21.92 9.07 -5.71
N SER A 135 -23.15 9.59 -5.87
CA SER A 135 -23.46 10.96 -5.51
C SER A 135 -23.29 11.21 -3.99
N GLU A 136 -23.47 10.18 -3.17
CA GLU A 136 -23.24 10.28 -1.72
C GLU A 136 -21.74 10.43 -1.41
N ASP A 137 -20.91 9.71 -2.15
CA ASP A 137 -19.45 9.85 -2.04
C ASP A 137 -19.03 11.27 -2.42
N ASP A 138 -19.62 11.80 -3.48
CA ASP A 138 -19.35 13.16 -3.94
C ASP A 138 -19.72 14.19 -2.87
N LYS A 139 -20.87 14.03 -2.22
CA LYS A 139 -21.31 14.89 -1.13
C LYS A 139 -20.37 14.83 0.06
N ALA A 140 -19.85 13.65 0.37
CA ALA A 140 -18.92 13.46 1.49
C ALA A 140 -17.62 14.28 1.31
N LEU A 141 -17.26 14.59 0.07
CA LEU A 141 -16.05 15.37 -0.25
C LEU A 141 -16.35 16.83 -0.57
N GLU A 142 -17.61 17.22 -0.59
CA GLU A 142 -18.07 18.55 -1.01
C GLU A 142 -17.43 19.68 -0.19
N ASP A 143 -17.31 19.48 1.13
CA ASP A 143 -16.73 20.48 2.04
C ASP A 143 -15.25 20.75 1.76
N LEU A 144 -14.58 19.85 1.04
CA LEU A 144 -13.18 20.02 0.65
C LEU A 144 -13.02 20.83 -0.63
N GLY A 145 -14.12 21.23 -1.26
CA GLY A 145 -14.07 22.00 -2.51
C GLY A 145 -13.71 21.19 -3.76
N ILE A 146 -13.90 19.87 -3.66
CA ILE A 146 -13.60 18.96 -4.77
C ILE A 146 -14.75 18.88 -5.76
#